data_fcc87016d0843d73f1f013958a560f7e
#
_entry.id   fcc87016d0843d73f1f013958a560f7e
#
_cell.length_a   1.000
_cell.length_b   1.000
_cell.length_c   1.000
_cell.angle_alpha   90.00
_cell.angle_beta   90.00
_cell.angle_gamma   90.00
#
_symmetry.space_group_name_H-M   'P 1'
#
loop_
_entity.id
_entity.type
_entity.pdbx_description
1 polymer ?
#
loop_
_entity_poly.entity_id
_entity_poly.type
_entity_poly.pdbx_seq_one_letter_code
_entity_poly.pdbx_strand_id
1 'polypeptide(L)'
;MDYKNLISPLKIRDKVLKNRIVMPPMECRLNTIDGSPTQEMIDYYAKRAQGGTGMIIVENTFIDNLESRSSVASSGLYSDHQIWRKAELAEAIKEYDCVAIIQLSHGGS
;
A
#
# COMPACT_ATOMS: atom_id res chain seq x y z
N MET A 1 -30.54 2.42 -4.36
CA MET A 1 -29.81 3.62 -3.86
C MET A 1 -28.72 4.01 -4.84
N ASP A 2 -28.61 5.27 -5.15
CA ASP A 2 -27.67 5.77 -6.15
C ASP A 2 -26.38 6.27 -5.46
N TYR A 3 -25.26 5.58 -5.71
CA TYR A 3 -23.94 5.97 -5.18
C TYR A 3 -23.11 6.73 -6.21
N LYS A 4 -23.76 7.52 -7.00
CA LYS A 4 -23.19 8.23 -8.16
C LYS A 4 -21.89 8.96 -7.83
N ASN A 5 -21.82 9.67 -6.70
CA ASN A 5 -20.62 10.39 -6.32
C ASN A 5 -19.49 9.47 -5.88
N LEU A 6 -19.83 8.37 -5.21
CA LEU A 6 -18.84 7.41 -4.70
C LEU A 6 -18.16 6.64 -5.84
N ILE A 7 -18.92 6.27 -6.85
CA ILE A 7 -18.41 5.46 -7.97
C ILE A 7 -17.89 6.29 -9.14
N SER A 8 -18.00 7.63 -9.08
CA SER A 8 -17.49 8.48 -10.14
C SER A 8 -15.96 8.58 -10.09
N PRO A 9 -15.30 8.72 -11.26
CA PRO A 9 -13.84 8.88 -11.28
C PRO A 9 -13.37 10.14 -10.56
N LEU A 10 -12.14 10.10 -10.05
CA LEU A 10 -11.51 11.25 -9.41
C LEU A 10 -10.09 11.41 -9.95
N LYS A 11 -9.81 12.58 -10.49
CA LYS A 11 -8.46 12.91 -10.96
C LYS A 11 -7.65 13.53 -9.83
N ILE A 12 -6.50 12.95 -9.53
CA ILE A 12 -5.53 13.50 -8.58
C ILE A 12 -4.21 13.66 -9.34
N ARG A 13 -3.86 14.88 -9.69
CA ARG A 13 -2.71 15.20 -10.55
C ARG A 13 -2.80 14.44 -11.87
N ASP A 14 -1.80 13.58 -12.16
CA ASP A 14 -1.74 12.78 -13.38
C ASP A 14 -2.42 11.41 -13.25
N LYS A 15 -2.98 11.10 -12.09
CA LYS A 15 -3.65 9.83 -11.82
C LYS A 15 -5.16 10.00 -11.84
N VAL A 16 -5.84 9.01 -12.40
CA VAL A 16 -7.31 8.96 -12.38
C VAL A 16 -7.73 7.72 -11.62
N LEU A 17 -8.41 7.93 -10.48
CA LEU A 17 -9.02 6.86 -9.72
C LEU A 17 -10.34 6.47 -10.39
N LYS A 18 -10.59 5.17 -10.53
CA LYS A 18 -11.85 4.69 -11.13
C LYS A 18 -13.08 4.99 -10.27
N ASN A 19 -12.88 5.18 -8.97
CA ASN A 19 -13.93 5.58 -8.03
C ASN A 19 -13.28 6.30 -6.83
N ARG A 20 -14.10 6.70 -5.87
CA ARG A 20 -13.66 7.49 -4.70
C ARG A 20 -13.50 6.64 -3.44
N ILE A 21 -13.37 5.33 -3.59
CA ILE A 21 -13.12 4.42 -2.47
C ILE A 21 -11.62 4.29 -2.28
N VAL A 22 -11.14 4.69 -1.11
CA VAL A 22 -9.72 4.69 -0.78
C VAL A 22 -9.49 3.85 0.47
N MET A 23 -8.57 2.89 0.40
CA MET A 23 -8.12 2.16 1.57
C MET A 23 -7.03 2.98 2.27
N PRO A 24 -7.27 3.43 3.52
CA PRO A 24 -6.25 4.19 4.25
C PRO A 24 -5.09 3.30 4.67
N PRO A 25 -3.94 3.91 5.06
CA PRO A 25 -2.78 3.12 5.50
C PRO A 25 -3.06 2.49 6.86
N MET A 26 -3.09 1.15 6.89
CA MET A 26 -3.34 0.38 8.11
C MET A 26 -2.34 -0.76 8.20
N GLU A 27 -1.56 -0.79 9.29
CA GLU A 27 -0.52 -1.79 9.49
C GLU A 27 -1.11 -3.19 9.65
N CYS A 28 -0.72 -4.12 8.78
CA CYS A 28 -1.22 -5.50 8.80
C CYS A 28 -0.24 -6.49 9.46
N ARG A 29 1.00 -6.09 9.68
CA ARG A 29 2.07 -6.92 10.26
C ARG A 29 2.34 -8.22 9.51
N LEU A 30 2.25 -8.18 8.20
CA LEU A 30 2.49 -9.33 7.33
C LEU A 30 3.81 -9.21 6.57
N ASN A 31 4.74 -8.43 7.09
CA ASN A 31 6.07 -8.29 6.50
C ASN A 31 7.08 -9.22 7.16
N THR A 32 8.18 -9.46 6.45
CA THR A 32 9.34 -10.13 7.05
C THR A 32 10.00 -9.23 8.09
N ILE A 33 10.99 -9.74 8.82
CA ILE A 33 11.72 -8.97 9.82
C ILE A 33 12.39 -7.72 9.23
N ASP A 34 12.86 -7.81 7.98
CA ASP A 34 13.51 -6.68 7.32
C ASP A 34 12.51 -5.69 6.68
N GLY A 35 11.22 -5.95 6.79
CA GLY A 35 10.18 -5.05 6.28
C GLY A 35 9.77 -5.33 4.84
N SER A 36 10.20 -6.43 4.25
CA SER A 36 9.75 -6.82 2.91
C SER A 36 8.36 -7.45 2.97
N PRO A 37 7.49 -7.19 2.00
CA PRO A 37 6.16 -7.83 1.99
C PRO A 37 6.29 -9.34 1.75
N THR A 38 5.52 -10.11 2.51
CA THR A 38 5.34 -11.53 2.27
C THR A 38 4.31 -11.76 1.17
N GLN A 39 4.21 -12.98 0.66
CA GLN A 39 3.15 -13.31 -0.29
C GLN A 39 1.77 -13.10 0.34
N GLU A 40 1.63 -13.40 1.62
CA GLU A 40 0.39 -13.18 2.35
C GLU A 40 -0.01 -11.70 2.34
N MET A 41 0.94 -10.80 2.52
CA MET A 41 0.69 -9.37 2.46
C MET A 41 0.29 -8.92 1.04
N ILE A 42 0.98 -9.43 0.04
CA ILE A 42 0.66 -9.12 -1.37
C ILE A 42 -0.77 -9.57 -1.67
N ASP A 43 -1.13 -10.79 -1.27
CA ASP A 43 -2.49 -11.32 -1.47
C ASP A 43 -3.54 -10.51 -0.71
N TYR A 44 -3.20 -10.05 0.50
CA TYR A 44 -4.07 -9.20 1.32
C TYR A 44 -4.45 -7.91 0.58
N TYR A 45 -3.47 -7.22 0.02
CA TYR A 45 -3.73 -5.98 -0.71
C TYR A 45 -4.38 -6.25 -2.08
N ALA A 46 -3.93 -7.29 -2.78
CA ALA A 46 -4.50 -7.65 -4.08
C ALA A 46 -5.99 -7.94 -3.98
N LYS A 47 -6.41 -8.62 -2.91
CA LYS A 47 -7.82 -8.95 -2.70
C LYS A 47 -8.69 -7.70 -2.53
N ARG A 48 -8.18 -6.68 -1.85
CA ARG A 48 -8.89 -5.40 -1.69
C ARG A 48 -8.97 -4.64 -3.02
N ALA A 49 -7.89 -4.66 -3.79
CA ALA A 49 -7.89 -4.07 -5.12
C ALA A 49 -8.89 -4.78 -6.05
N GLN A 50 -8.89 -6.10 -6.04
CA GLN A 50 -9.82 -6.92 -6.82
C GLN A 50 -11.27 -6.63 -6.45
N GLY A 51 -11.55 -6.33 -5.18
CA GLY A 51 -12.89 -6.01 -4.70
C GLY A 51 -13.43 -4.67 -5.17
N GLY A 52 -12.63 -3.84 -5.84
CA GLY A 52 -13.10 -2.61 -6.45
C GLY A 52 -12.55 -1.31 -5.86
N THR A 53 -11.61 -1.37 -4.92
CA THR A 53 -11.01 -0.17 -4.34
C THR A 53 -10.32 0.66 -5.42
N GLY A 54 -10.57 1.98 -5.43
CA GLY A 54 -10.00 2.88 -6.43
C GLY A 54 -8.56 3.28 -6.15
N MET A 55 -8.19 3.38 -4.87
CA MET A 55 -6.81 3.68 -4.45
C MET A 55 -6.51 2.97 -3.15
N ILE A 56 -5.33 2.37 -3.05
CA ILE A 56 -4.84 1.76 -1.82
C ILE A 56 -3.59 2.52 -1.36
N ILE A 57 -3.61 2.99 -0.12
CA ILE A 57 -2.43 3.55 0.52
C ILE A 57 -1.85 2.44 1.38
N VAL A 58 -0.71 1.91 0.93
CA VAL A 58 0.00 0.85 1.65
C VAL A 58 0.47 1.40 2.98
N GLU A 59 0.39 0.58 4.00
CA GLU A 59 0.68 0.89 5.40
C GLU A 59 1.98 1.67 5.61
N ASN A 60 2.08 2.32 6.78
CA ASN A 60 3.28 3.07 7.16
C ASN A 60 4.53 2.21 6.94
N THR A 61 5.49 2.78 6.22
CA THR A 61 6.69 2.08 5.78
C THR A 61 7.91 2.83 6.28
N PHE A 62 8.68 2.20 7.16
CA PHE A 62 9.84 2.85 7.77
C PHE A 62 10.98 3.02 6.75
N ILE A 63 11.68 4.15 6.85
CA ILE A 63 12.72 4.55 5.89
C ILE A 63 14.13 4.34 6.42
N ASP A 64 14.27 3.94 7.67
CA ASP A 64 15.56 3.74 8.34
C ASP A 64 15.43 2.52 9.26
N ASN A 65 16.30 1.54 9.08
CA ASN A 65 16.26 0.30 9.84
C ASN A 65 16.62 0.46 11.32
N LEU A 66 17.30 1.54 11.68
CA LEU A 66 17.79 1.71 13.05
C LEU A 66 16.79 2.41 13.96
N GLU A 67 16.17 3.49 13.48
CA GLU A 67 15.40 4.38 14.35
C GLU A 67 13.94 4.58 13.92
N SER A 68 13.60 4.29 12.67
CA SER A 68 12.28 4.65 12.15
C SER A 68 11.22 3.56 12.23
N ARG A 69 11.59 2.35 12.65
CA ARG A 69 10.67 1.22 12.75
C ARG A 69 9.69 1.40 13.90
N SER A 70 8.40 1.26 13.62
CA SER A 70 7.35 1.43 14.63
C SER A 70 6.98 0.12 15.34
N SER A 71 7.11 -1.02 14.67
CA SER A 71 6.76 -2.31 15.26
C SER A 71 7.43 -3.47 14.53
N VAL A 72 7.34 -4.65 15.13
CA VAL A 72 7.82 -5.91 14.52
C VAL A 72 6.92 -6.25 13.33
N ALA A 73 7.52 -6.74 12.26
CA ALA A 73 6.83 -7.10 11.02
C ALA A 73 6.14 -5.92 10.33
N SER A 74 6.56 -4.69 10.64
CA SER A 74 6.12 -3.49 9.90
C SER A 74 6.80 -3.40 8.54
N SER A 75 6.18 -2.67 7.62
CA SER A 75 6.70 -2.47 6.27
C SER A 75 7.93 -1.56 6.29
N GLY A 76 8.95 -1.91 5.50
CA GLY A 76 10.19 -1.13 5.41
C GLY A 76 10.60 -0.89 3.97
N LEU A 77 11.26 0.25 3.76
CA LEU A 77 11.83 0.61 2.47
C LEU A 77 13.06 1.50 2.74
N TYR A 78 14.13 0.87 3.21
CA TYR A 78 15.37 1.57 3.58
C TYR A 78 16.57 1.11 2.77
N SER A 79 16.39 0.15 1.86
CA SER A 79 17.49 -0.44 1.10
C SER A 79 16.98 -0.96 -0.24
N ASP A 80 17.89 -1.03 -1.21
CA ASP A 80 17.57 -1.47 -2.57
C ASP A 80 17.03 -2.90 -2.63
N HIS A 81 17.42 -3.78 -1.70
CA HIS A 81 16.95 -5.15 -1.72
C HIS A 81 15.45 -5.28 -1.48
N GLN A 82 14.81 -4.25 -0.96
CA GLN A 82 13.37 -4.25 -0.70
C GLN A 82 12.55 -3.79 -1.90
N ILE A 83 13.19 -3.17 -2.90
CA ILE A 83 12.50 -2.66 -4.10
C ILE A 83 11.79 -3.80 -4.84
N TRP A 84 12.46 -4.94 -4.95
CA TRP A 84 11.96 -6.12 -5.64
C TRP A 84 10.55 -6.54 -5.16
N ARG A 85 10.42 -6.80 -3.86
CA ARG A 85 9.13 -7.25 -3.30
C ARG A 85 8.09 -6.13 -3.26
N LYS A 86 8.54 -4.88 -3.07
CA LYS A 86 7.63 -3.72 -3.14
C LYS A 86 7.08 -3.55 -4.56
N ALA A 87 7.89 -3.82 -5.57
CA ALA A 87 7.43 -3.79 -6.95
C ALA A 87 6.36 -4.86 -7.21
N GLU A 88 6.54 -6.08 -6.69
CA GLU A 88 5.53 -7.14 -6.80
C GLU A 88 4.21 -6.72 -6.12
N LEU A 89 4.29 -6.12 -4.94
CA LEU A 89 3.12 -5.60 -4.23
C LEU A 89 2.40 -4.54 -5.08
N ALA A 90 3.15 -3.59 -5.62
CA ALA A 90 2.57 -2.52 -6.44
C ALA A 90 1.90 -3.08 -7.70
N GLU A 91 2.53 -4.03 -8.38
CA GLU A 91 1.97 -4.65 -9.57
C GLU A 91 0.68 -5.42 -9.26
N ALA A 92 0.64 -6.14 -8.14
CA ALA A 92 -0.54 -6.89 -7.71
C ALA A 92 -1.75 -5.96 -7.46
N ILE A 93 -1.50 -4.79 -6.89
CA ILE A 93 -2.56 -3.78 -6.66
C ILE A 93 -3.01 -3.17 -7.99
N LYS A 94 -2.06 -2.78 -8.83
CA LYS A 94 -2.33 -2.08 -10.09
C LYS A 94 -3.02 -2.96 -11.14
N GLU A 95 -2.91 -4.27 -11.02
CA GLU A 95 -3.55 -5.23 -11.92
C GLU A 95 -5.06 -5.02 -12.01
N TYR A 96 -5.68 -4.52 -10.95
CA TYR A 96 -7.14 -4.34 -10.88
C TYR A 96 -7.57 -2.87 -11.05
N ASP A 97 -6.78 -2.09 -11.80
CA ASP A 97 -7.05 -0.67 -12.02
C ASP A 97 -7.21 0.08 -10.69
N CYS A 98 -6.30 -0.17 -9.77
CA CYS A 98 -6.25 0.46 -8.46
C CYS A 98 -4.95 1.24 -8.34
N VAL A 99 -5.04 2.51 -7.94
CA VAL A 99 -3.85 3.35 -7.74
C VAL A 99 -3.16 2.91 -6.44
N ALA A 100 -1.86 2.62 -6.53
CA ALA A 100 -1.06 2.19 -5.39
C ALA A 100 -0.19 3.33 -4.89
N ILE A 101 -0.30 3.63 -3.60
CA ILE A 101 0.51 4.66 -2.92
C ILE A 101 1.10 4.01 -1.68
N ILE A 102 2.31 4.41 -1.30
CA ILE A 102 2.96 3.95 -0.08
C ILE A 102 3.11 5.14 0.88
N GLN A 103 2.80 4.91 2.16
CA GLN A 103 3.00 5.92 3.19
C GLN A 103 4.37 5.74 3.82
N LEU A 104 5.28 6.68 3.56
CA LEU A 104 6.60 6.67 4.19
C LEU A 104 6.49 7.23 5.61
N SER A 105 7.22 6.62 6.54
CA SER A 105 7.12 7.01 7.94
C SER A 105 8.48 6.93 8.65
N HIS A 106 8.58 7.64 9.75
CA HIS A 106 9.72 7.59 10.67
C HIS A 106 9.17 7.59 12.10
N GLY A 107 9.38 6.50 12.81
CA GLY A 107 8.83 6.34 14.17
C GLY A 107 9.52 7.18 15.24
N GLY A 108 10.67 7.73 14.93
CA GLY A 108 11.45 8.51 15.87
C GLY A 108 12.29 7.65 16.80
N SER A 109 12.98 8.30 17.70
CA SER A 109 13.83 7.65 18.70
C SER A 109 13.07 7.38 20.00
#